data_162f63c20a2982eabe61479ca089a23b
#
_entry.id   162f63c20a2982eabe61479ca089a23b
#
_cell.length_a   1.000
_cell.length_b   1.000
_cell.length_c   1.000
_cell.angle_alpha   90.00
_cell.angle_beta   90.00
_cell.angle_gamma   90.00
#
_symmetry.space_group_name_H-M   'P 1'
#
loop_
_entity.id
_entity.type
_entity.pdbx_description
1 polymer ?
#
loop_
_entity_poly.entity_id
_entity_poly.type
_entity_poly.pdbx_seq_one_letter_code
_entity_poly.pdbx_strand_id
1 'polypeptide(L)'
;MEHRGVTVWLTGLSGAGKTTITKALEQELRSRNCEKLEVLDGDIVRQNLTKGLGFSKEDRDTNIRRIGFVANLLTRNGVMVLVSAISPYREVREEVGRQIGNFVEVFVNAPLNVCEERDVKGLYKRARAGEIEKFTGIDDPYEPPTNPTVECRTDLESLDESVGKVLGKLEELGYISN
;
A
#
# COMPACT_ATOMS: atom_id res chain seq x y z
N MET A 1 23.48 -6.93 -13.91
CA MET A 1 22.42 -6.01 -14.32
C MET A 1 22.16 -5.04 -13.18
N GLU A 2 22.13 -3.74 -13.43
CA GLU A 2 21.71 -2.80 -12.40
C GLU A 2 20.22 -3.06 -12.10
N HIS A 3 19.91 -3.39 -10.86
CA HIS A 3 18.52 -3.54 -10.44
C HIS A 3 17.85 -2.16 -10.53
N ARG A 4 16.86 -2.06 -11.41
CA ARG A 4 16.04 -0.88 -11.54
C ARG A 4 15.07 -0.83 -10.35
N GLY A 5 15.23 0.18 -9.49
CA GLY A 5 14.33 0.35 -8.35
C GLY A 5 12.91 0.71 -8.79
N VAL A 6 11.95 0.30 -7.97
CA VAL A 6 10.53 0.59 -8.16
C VAL A 6 9.82 0.66 -6.81
N THR A 7 8.86 1.54 -6.69
CA THR A 7 7.92 1.54 -5.56
C THR A 7 6.62 0.84 -5.97
N VAL A 8 6.28 -0.23 -5.28
CA VAL A 8 4.99 -0.90 -5.35
C VAL A 8 4.13 -0.40 -4.19
N TRP A 9 3.15 0.41 -4.49
CA TRP A 9 2.32 1.11 -3.50
C TRP A 9 0.95 0.45 -3.38
N LEU A 10 0.73 -0.28 -2.30
CA LEU A 10 -0.55 -0.91 -2.00
C LEU A 10 -1.43 0.06 -1.21
N THR A 11 -2.56 0.42 -1.79
CA THR A 11 -3.58 1.29 -1.18
C THR A 11 -4.91 0.55 -1.06
N GLY A 12 -5.69 0.89 -0.06
CA GLY A 12 -6.99 0.28 0.20
C GLY A 12 -7.43 0.45 1.65
N LEU A 13 -8.67 0.10 1.95
CA LEU A 13 -9.23 0.17 3.29
C LEU A 13 -8.47 -0.72 4.29
N SER A 14 -8.59 -0.41 5.58
CA SER A 14 -8.18 -1.34 6.64
C SER A 14 -8.93 -2.67 6.45
N GLY A 15 -8.24 -3.79 6.60
CA GLY A 15 -8.84 -5.12 6.39
C GLY A 15 -9.04 -5.52 4.92
N ALA A 16 -8.62 -4.71 3.95
CA ALA A 16 -8.69 -5.07 2.52
C ALA A 16 -7.69 -6.15 2.10
N GLY A 17 -6.62 -6.37 2.87
CA GLY A 17 -5.62 -7.41 2.60
C GLY A 17 -4.24 -6.90 2.20
N LYS A 18 -3.96 -5.60 2.34
CA LYS A 18 -2.67 -4.99 1.96
C LYS A 18 -1.48 -5.68 2.62
N THR A 19 -1.49 -5.83 3.93
CA THR A 19 -0.38 -6.45 4.69
C THR A 19 -0.16 -7.90 4.30
N THR A 20 -1.24 -8.64 4.07
CA THR A 20 -1.18 -10.05 3.64
C THR A 20 -0.53 -10.18 2.26
N ILE A 21 -0.98 -9.37 1.30
CA ILE A 21 -0.38 -9.34 -0.05
C ILE A 21 1.08 -8.89 0.02
N THR A 22 1.39 -7.84 0.80
CA THR A 22 2.76 -7.33 0.94
C THR A 22 3.72 -8.40 1.46
N LYS A 23 3.33 -9.15 2.49
CA LYS A 23 4.16 -10.24 3.04
C LYS A 23 4.38 -11.37 2.03
N ALA A 24 3.34 -11.75 1.31
CA ALA A 24 3.46 -12.78 0.30
C ALA A 24 4.33 -12.32 -0.89
N LEU A 25 4.19 -11.06 -1.33
CA LEU A 25 5.06 -10.46 -2.33
C LEU A 25 6.51 -10.40 -1.88
N GLU A 26 6.77 -9.98 -0.63
CA GLU A 26 8.12 -9.94 -0.07
C GLU A 26 8.77 -11.32 -0.10
N GLN A 27 8.05 -12.34 0.36
CA GLN A 27 8.54 -13.71 0.39
C GLN A 27 8.87 -14.22 -1.03
N GLU A 28 7.98 -14.01 -1.97
CA GLU A 28 8.17 -14.44 -3.36
C GLU A 28 9.33 -13.68 -4.04
N LEU A 29 9.42 -12.38 -3.86
CA LEU A 29 10.50 -11.57 -4.43
C LEU A 29 11.88 -11.96 -3.86
N ARG A 30 11.97 -12.22 -2.55
CA ARG A 30 13.21 -12.71 -1.94
C ARG A 30 13.59 -14.11 -2.44
N SER A 31 12.62 -14.98 -2.68
CA SER A 31 12.89 -16.31 -3.27
C SER A 31 13.46 -16.23 -4.69
N ARG A 32 13.14 -15.16 -5.41
CA ARG A 32 13.68 -14.82 -6.74
C ARG A 32 14.99 -14.00 -6.69
N ASN A 33 15.68 -13.99 -5.57
CA ASN A 33 16.93 -13.27 -5.34
C ASN A 33 16.84 -11.74 -5.47
N CYS A 34 15.67 -11.15 -5.18
CA CYS A 34 15.55 -9.71 -5.03
C CYS A 34 16.15 -9.28 -3.68
N GLU A 35 17.46 -9.02 -3.65
CA GLU A 35 18.17 -8.68 -2.41
C GLU A 35 17.89 -7.25 -1.95
N LYS A 36 17.77 -6.31 -2.89
CA LYS A 36 17.47 -4.90 -2.62
C LYS A 36 15.97 -4.66 -2.54
N LEU A 37 15.38 -5.09 -1.44
CA LEU A 37 13.94 -5.02 -1.17
C LEU A 37 13.69 -4.46 0.23
N GLU A 38 12.87 -3.42 0.32
CA GLU A 38 12.42 -2.81 1.57
C GLU A 38 10.90 -2.77 1.66
N VAL A 39 10.39 -2.92 2.89
CA VAL A 39 8.96 -2.83 3.18
C VAL A 39 8.69 -1.64 4.10
N LEU A 40 7.83 -0.75 3.64
CA LEU A 40 7.31 0.38 4.41
C LEU A 40 5.85 0.11 4.79
N ASP A 41 5.64 -0.58 5.89
CA ASP A 41 4.32 -0.84 6.45
C ASP A 41 3.83 0.41 7.22
N GLY A 42 2.61 0.85 6.95
CA GLY A 42 2.05 2.06 7.52
C GLY A 42 1.98 2.08 9.04
N ASP A 43 1.76 0.93 9.67
CA ASP A 43 1.71 0.83 11.14
C ASP A 43 3.11 1.00 11.74
N ILE A 44 4.13 0.40 11.11
CA ILE A 44 5.54 0.53 11.53
C ILE A 44 6.05 1.95 11.28
N VAL A 45 5.73 2.53 10.14
CA VAL A 45 6.08 3.90 9.78
C VAL A 45 5.54 4.90 10.82
N ARG A 46 4.32 4.69 11.31
CA ARG A 46 3.72 5.57 12.33
C ARG A 46 4.41 5.51 13.69
N GLN A 47 5.12 4.44 13.98
CA GLN A 47 5.90 4.33 15.22
C GLN A 47 7.22 5.13 15.17
N ASN A 48 7.72 5.41 13.98
CA ASN A 48 9.02 6.04 13.74
C ASN A 48 8.91 7.31 12.90
N LEU A 49 8.88 7.16 11.59
CA LEU A 49 8.99 8.24 10.59
C LEU A 49 7.88 9.29 10.73
N THR A 50 6.69 8.87 11.06
CA THR A 50 5.52 9.73 11.17
C THR A 50 4.92 9.75 12.58
N LYS A 51 5.73 9.44 13.58
CA LYS A 51 5.34 9.51 14.99
C LYS A 51 4.86 10.91 15.33
N GLY A 52 3.71 10.99 15.98
CA GLY A 52 3.10 12.24 16.39
C GLY A 52 2.08 12.82 15.42
N LEU A 53 1.99 12.32 14.18
CA LEU A 53 0.91 12.67 13.26
C LEU A 53 -0.41 12.04 13.71
N GLY A 54 -1.50 12.80 13.61
CA GLY A 54 -2.86 12.35 13.87
C GLY A 54 -3.54 11.77 12.63
N PHE A 55 -4.86 11.95 12.57
CA PHE A 55 -5.73 11.39 11.53
C PHE A 55 -6.55 12.48 10.80
N SER A 56 -6.21 13.75 10.96
CA SER A 56 -6.74 14.81 10.11
C SER A 56 -6.34 14.57 8.66
N LYS A 57 -7.06 15.19 7.71
CA LYS A 57 -6.68 15.10 6.29
C LYS A 57 -5.25 15.57 6.08
N GLU A 58 -4.87 16.69 6.70
CA GLU A 58 -3.53 17.25 6.62
C GLU A 58 -2.44 16.31 7.17
N ASP A 59 -2.69 15.69 8.33
CA ASP A 59 -1.77 14.72 8.91
C ASP A 59 -1.63 13.47 8.06
N ARG A 60 -2.74 12.99 7.47
CA ARG A 60 -2.73 11.85 6.55
C ARG A 60 -1.93 12.16 5.28
N ASP A 61 -2.14 13.32 4.70
CA ASP A 61 -1.39 13.77 3.51
C ASP A 61 0.10 13.92 3.83
N THR A 62 0.43 14.49 4.99
CA THR A 62 1.82 14.60 5.48
C THR A 62 2.45 13.22 5.70
N ASN A 63 1.71 12.28 6.28
CA ASN A 63 2.15 10.90 6.44
C ASN A 63 2.53 10.27 5.10
N ILE A 64 1.67 10.40 4.09
CA ILE A 64 1.89 9.83 2.76
C ILE A 64 3.07 10.51 2.06
N ARG A 65 3.21 11.83 2.15
CA ARG A 65 4.36 12.56 1.60
C ARG A 65 5.69 12.14 2.22
N ARG A 66 5.73 11.91 3.53
CA ARG A 66 6.95 11.41 4.21
C ARG A 66 7.30 9.98 3.79
N ILE A 67 6.31 9.09 3.72
CA ILE A 67 6.53 7.73 3.20
C ILE A 67 7.01 7.80 1.75
N GLY A 68 6.39 8.61 0.93
CA GLY A 68 6.76 8.81 -0.47
C GLY A 68 8.18 9.35 -0.64
N PHE A 69 8.61 10.27 0.22
CA PHE A 69 9.97 10.78 0.20
C PHE A 69 11.00 9.67 0.45
N VAL A 70 10.78 8.84 1.48
CA VAL A 70 11.67 7.70 1.78
C VAL A 70 11.63 6.67 0.65
N ALA A 71 10.44 6.33 0.15
CA ALA A 71 10.30 5.41 -0.98
C ALA A 71 11.04 5.92 -2.23
N ASN A 72 10.97 7.22 -2.53
CA ASN A 72 11.71 7.84 -3.63
C ASN A 72 13.24 7.71 -3.45
N LEU A 73 13.75 7.99 -2.24
CA LEU A 73 15.17 7.83 -1.94
C LEU A 73 15.66 6.41 -2.20
N LEU A 74 14.89 5.42 -1.77
CA LEU A 74 15.22 4.01 -1.95
C LEU A 74 15.12 3.61 -3.44
N THR A 75 14.03 3.97 -4.09
CA THR A 75 13.76 3.62 -5.50
C THR A 75 14.83 4.14 -6.44
N ARG A 76 15.26 5.40 -6.31
CA ARG A 76 16.31 5.97 -7.15
C ARG A 76 17.69 5.37 -6.90
N ASN A 77 17.87 4.67 -5.78
CA ASN A 77 19.10 3.91 -5.47
C ASN A 77 18.98 2.40 -5.80
N GLY A 78 18.03 2.03 -6.65
CA GLY A 78 17.89 0.67 -7.16
C GLY A 78 17.21 -0.30 -6.20
N VAL A 79 16.49 0.21 -5.20
CA VAL A 79 15.74 -0.62 -4.24
C VAL A 79 14.30 -0.81 -4.71
N MET A 80 13.79 -2.01 -4.63
CA MET A 80 12.36 -2.29 -4.72
C MET A 80 11.71 -1.99 -3.37
N VAL A 81 10.68 -1.17 -3.36
CA VAL A 81 10.01 -0.73 -2.15
C VAL A 81 8.56 -1.20 -2.16
N LEU A 82 8.16 -1.98 -1.19
CA LEU A 82 6.75 -2.34 -0.99
C LEU A 82 6.17 -1.41 0.07
N VAL A 83 5.24 -0.56 -0.32
CA VAL A 83 4.52 0.33 0.60
C VAL A 83 3.13 -0.24 0.86
N SER A 84 2.75 -0.39 2.12
CA SER A 84 1.42 -0.80 2.56
C SER A 84 0.82 0.29 3.44
N ALA A 85 -0.05 1.11 2.88
CA ALA A 85 -0.72 2.20 3.60
C ALA A 85 -2.14 2.42 3.05
N ILE A 86 -3.08 2.79 3.90
CA ILE A 86 -4.44 3.13 3.45
C ILE A 86 -4.37 4.19 2.37
N SER A 87 -3.64 5.30 2.62
CA SER A 87 -3.44 6.41 1.68
C SER A 87 -4.76 6.85 1.02
N PRO A 88 -5.71 7.40 1.82
CA PRO A 88 -7.11 7.52 1.40
C PRO A 88 -7.38 8.59 0.32
N TYR A 89 -6.49 9.57 0.17
CA TYR A 89 -6.72 10.70 -0.74
C TYR A 89 -5.94 10.52 -2.04
N ARG A 90 -6.67 10.57 -3.15
CA ARG A 90 -6.13 10.34 -4.50
C ARG A 90 -5.06 11.34 -4.88
N GLU A 91 -5.30 12.62 -4.63
CA GLU A 91 -4.39 13.70 -5.00
C GLU A 91 -2.97 13.47 -4.47
N VAL A 92 -2.82 13.13 -3.20
CA VAL A 92 -1.49 12.91 -2.60
C VAL A 92 -0.84 11.62 -3.09
N ARG A 93 -1.61 10.57 -3.38
CA ARG A 93 -1.05 9.36 -4.01
C ARG A 93 -0.51 9.66 -5.40
N GLU A 94 -1.26 10.41 -6.21
CA GLU A 94 -0.83 10.82 -7.56
C GLU A 94 0.40 11.75 -7.50
N GLU A 95 0.43 12.69 -6.55
CA GLU A 95 1.59 13.57 -6.30
C GLU A 95 2.85 12.73 -6.05
N VAL A 96 2.77 11.82 -5.09
CA VAL A 96 3.87 10.92 -4.71
C VAL A 96 4.29 10.02 -5.87
N GLY A 97 3.34 9.45 -6.59
CA GLY A 97 3.61 8.60 -7.75
C GLY A 97 4.37 9.35 -8.85
N ARG A 98 3.99 10.60 -9.13
CA ARG A 98 4.72 11.44 -10.10
C ARG A 98 6.15 11.76 -9.65
N GLN A 99 6.35 12.02 -8.36
CA GLN A 99 7.67 12.32 -7.80
C GLN A 99 8.61 11.11 -7.86
N ILE A 100 8.10 9.92 -7.62
CA ILE A 100 8.89 8.68 -7.65
C ILE A 100 9.18 8.24 -9.09
N GLY A 101 8.23 8.36 -9.98
CA GLY A 101 8.35 7.98 -11.40
C GLY A 101 8.24 6.46 -11.62
N ASN A 102 9.16 5.67 -11.10
CA ASN A 102 9.06 4.20 -11.12
C ASN A 102 8.08 3.74 -10.03
N PHE A 103 6.80 3.82 -10.34
CA PHE A 103 5.71 3.66 -9.38
C PHE A 103 4.64 2.70 -9.93
N VAL A 104 4.31 1.70 -9.16
CA VAL A 104 3.26 0.71 -9.44
C VAL A 104 2.21 0.83 -8.37
N GLU A 105 1.07 1.44 -8.70
CA GLU A 105 -0.06 1.56 -7.78
C GLU A 105 -0.88 0.27 -7.80
N VAL A 106 -1.01 -0.36 -6.65
CA VAL A 106 -1.83 -1.56 -6.45
C VAL A 106 -3.05 -1.20 -5.62
N PHE A 107 -4.21 -1.23 -6.23
CA PHE A 107 -5.47 -1.06 -5.52
C PHE A 107 -5.91 -2.40 -4.93
N VAL A 108 -5.79 -2.52 -3.61
CA VAL A 108 -6.28 -3.67 -2.86
C VAL A 108 -7.73 -3.38 -2.50
N ASN A 109 -8.63 -3.90 -3.34
CA ASN A 109 -10.05 -3.59 -3.32
C ASN A 109 -10.86 -4.73 -2.68
N ALA A 110 -11.50 -4.38 -1.57
CA ALA A 110 -12.58 -5.17 -1.00
C ALA A 110 -13.67 -4.20 -0.54
N PRO A 111 -14.96 -4.55 -0.71
CA PRO A 111 -16.06 -3.72 -0.24
C PRO A 111 -15.97 -3.44 1.26
N LEU A 112 -16.48 -2.28 1.70
CA LEU A 112 -16.43 -1.87 3.09
C LEU A 112 -17.04 -2.92 4.03
N ASN A 113 -18.19 -3.48 3.67
CA ASN A 113 -18.82 -4.53 4.46
C ASN A 113 -17.94 -5.77 4.67
N VAL A 114 -17.20 -6.17 3.63
CA VAL A 114 -16.24 -7.29 3.72
C VAL A 114 -15.07 -6.94 4.65
N CYS A 115 -14.56 -5.71 4.55
CA CYS A 115 -13.50 -5.23 5.46
C CYS A 115 -13.99 -5.19 6.91
N GLU A 116 -15.22 -4.72 7.14
CA GLU A 116 -15.86 -4.72 8.48
C GLU A 116 -16.05 -6.13 9.03
N GLU A 117 -16.51 -7.08 8.21
CA GLU A 117 -16.67 -8.48 8.62
C GLU A 117 -15.35 -9.12 9.01
N ARG A 118 -14.28 -8.82 8.26
CA ARG A 118 -12.93 -9.30 8.58
C ARG A 118 -12.40 -8.70 9.86
N ASP A 119 -12.55 -7.41 10.02
CA ASP A 119 -12.11 -6.55 11.15
C ASP A 119 -10.93 -7.08 11.96
N VAL A 120 -9.86 -7.44 11.28
CA VAL A 120 -8.70 -8.18 11.80
C VAL A 120 -8.08 -7.50 13.03
N LYS A 121 -8.16 -6.16 13.09
CA LYS A 121 -7.59 -5.35 14.18
C LYS A 121 -8.66 -4.88 15.19
N GLY A 122 -9.94 -5.22 14.99
CA GLY A 122 -11.05 -4.73 15.80
C GLY A 122 -11.34 -3.23 15.67
N LEU A 123 -10.79 -2.58 14.64
CA LEU A 123 -10.87 -1.12 14.47
C LEU A 123 -12.24 -0.66 13.98
N TYR A 124 -12.90 -1.42 13.11
CA TYR A 124 -14.25 -1.09 12.63
C TYR A 124 -15.26 -1.16 13.76
N LYS A 125 -15.20 -2.20 14.58
CA LYS A 125 -16.05 -2.34 15.76
C LYS A 125 -15.91 -1.14 16.69
N ARG A 126 -14.68 -0.71 16.95
CA ARG A 126 -14.38 0.45 17.79
C ARG A 126 -14.83 1.77 17.15
N ALA A 127 -14.66 1.91 15.85
CA ALA A 127 -15.12 3.09 15.10
C ALA A 127 -16.64 3.19 15.12
N ARG A 128 -17.36 2.08 14.92
CA ARG A 128 -18.82 2.03 15.00
C ARG A 128 -19.35 2.33 16.41
N ALA A 129 -18.59 1.97 17.44
CA ALA A 129 -18.89 2.30 18.83
C ALA A 129 -18.56 3.76 19.21
N GLY A 130 -17.98 4.55 18.30
CA GLY A 130 -17.57 5.93 18.55
C GLY A 130 -16.27 6.07 19.36
N GLU A 131 -15.54 4.99 19.56
CA GLU A 131 -14.26 4.99 20.28
C GLU A 131 -13.09 5.51 19.44
N ILE A 132 -13.23 5.43 18.12
CA ILE A 132 -12.24 5.95 17.15
C ILE A 132 -12.96 6.93 16.23
N GLU A 133 -12.50 8.15 16.21
CA GLU A 133 -12.99 9.20 15.32
C GLU A 133 -12.16 9.25 14.02
N LYS A 134 -12.74 9.82 12.98
CA LYS A 134 -12.07 10.03 11.67
C LYS A 134 -11.53 8.74 11.07
N PHE A 135 -12.25 7.65 11.22
CA PHE A 135 -11.87 6.36 10.69
C PHE A 135 -12.22 6.26 9.20
N THR A 136 -11.22 5.95 8.37
CA THR A 136 -11.41 5.84 6.91
C THR A 136 -12.40 4.74 6.56
N GLY A 137 -13.40 5.09 5.77
CA GLY A 137 -14.50 4.22 5.36
C GLY A 137 -15.74 4.32 6.25
N ILE A 138 -15.63 4.87 7.46
CA ILE A 138 -16.75 5.10 8.38
C ILE A 138 -17.06 6.60 8.45
N ASP A 139 -16.17 7.39 9.04
CA ASP A 139 -16.36 8.84 9.20
C ASP A 139 -15.71 9.61 8.04
N ASP A 140 -14.51 9.18 7.63
CA ASP A 140 -13.72 9.81 6.58
C ASP A 140 -13.76 8.99 5.29
N PRO A 141 -13.64 9.66 4.14
CA PRO A 141 -13.71 9.00 2.83
C PRO A 141 -12.43 8.21 2.52
N TYR A 142 -12.58 7.19 1.71
CA TYR A 142 -11.51 6.59 0.92
C TYR A 142 -11.78 6.87 -0.56
N GLU A 143 -10.84 7.51 -1.23
CA GLU A 143 -10.92 7.84 -2.66
C GLU A 143 -10.20 6.76 -3.48
N PRO A 144 -10.93 5.84 -4.14
CA PRO A 144 -10.31 4.79 -4.96
C PRO A 144 -9.45 5.39 -6.08
N PRO A 145 -8.35 4.71 -6.48
CA PRO A 145 -7.63 5.08 -7.69
C PRO A 145 -8.54 5.03 -8.91
N THR A 146 -8.39 5.99 -9.82
CA THR A 146 -9.15 6.00 -11.08
C THR A 146 -8.56 5.09 -12.14
N ASN A 147 -7.25 4.90 -12.12
CA ASN A 147 -6.52 4.06 -13.06
C ASN A 147 -5.34 3.37 -12.37
N PRO A 148 -5.58 2.43 -11.45
CA PRO A 148 -4.51 1.71 -10.77
C PRO A 148 -3.71 0.87 -11.77
N THR A 149 -2.41 0.70 -11.51
CA THR A 149 -1.56 -0.18 -12.33
C THR A 149 -2.01 -1.64 -12.21
N VAL A 150 -2.42 -2.05 -10.99
CA VAL A 150 -2.98 -3.37 -10.70
C VAL A 150 -4.16 -3.21 -9.75
N GLU A 151 -5.22 -3.96 -9.96
CA GLU A 151 -6.34 -4.10 -9.02
C GLU A 151 -6.44 -5.54 -8.52
N CYS A 152 -6.45 -5.71 -7.20
CA CYS A 152 -6.64 -6.98 -6.52
C CYS A 152 -7.99 -6.99 -5.79
N ARG A 153 -8.93 -7.79 -6.28
CA ARG A 153 -10.26 -7.97 -5.69
C ARG A 153 -10.21 -9.07 -4.63
N THR A 154 -9.75 -8.72 -3.44
CA THR A 154 -9.50 -9.70 -2.35
C THR A 154 -10.77 -10.32 -1.76
N ASP A 155 -11.93 -9.83 -2.12
CA ASP A 155 -13.23 -10.43 -1.86
C ASP A 155 -13.60 -11.55 -2.86
N LEU A 156 -12.97 -11.56 -4.04
CA LEU A 156 -13.28 -12.47 -5.15
C LEU A 156 -12.10 -13.36 -5.56
N GLU A 157 -10.90 -12.98 -5.20
CA GLU A 157 -9.64 -13.62 -5.60
C GLU A 157 -8.96 -14.30 -4.42
N SER A 158 -8.21 -15.35 -4.69
CA SER A 158 -7.28 -15.91 -3.72
C SER A 158 -6.05 -15.00 -3.52
N LEU A 159 -5.30 -15.23 -2.45
CA LEU A 159 -4.04 -14.54 -2.22
C LEU A 159 -3.05 -14.77 -3.38
N ASP A 160 -2.94 -16.01 -3.85
CA ASP A 160 -2.02 -16.38 -4.94
C ASP A 160 -2.39 -15.68 -6.25
N GLU A 161 -3.68 -15.54 -6.55
CA GLU A 161 -4.15 -14.81 -7.73
C GLU A 161 -3.79 -13.32 -7.64
N SER A 162 -4.01 -12.69 -6.48
CA SER A 162 -3.67 -11.29 -6.26
C SER A 162 -2.15 -11.04 -6.34
N VAL A 163 -1.35 -11.90 -5.70
CA VAL A 163 0.12 -11.84 -5.76
C VAL A 163 0.62 -12.06 -7.18
N GLY A 164 0.07 -13.05 -7.88
CA GLY A 164 0.40 -13.35 -9.28
C GLY A 164 0.15 -12.19 -10.23
N LYS A 165 -0.93 -11.43 -10.04
CA LYS A 165 -1.21 -10.22 -10.82
C LYS A 165 -0.12 -9.15 -10.64
N VAL A 166 0.32 -8.92 -9.40
CA VAL A 166 1.35 -7.91 -9.11
C VAL A 166 2.69 -8.35 -9.68
N LEU A 167 3.09 -9.61 -9.47
CA LEU A 167 4.32 -10.15 -10.02
C LEU A 167 4.34 -10.10 -11.54
N GLY A 168 3.28 -10.55 -12.20
CA GLY A 168 3.15 -10.49 -13.65
C GLY A 168 3.27 -9.07 -14.20
N LYS A 169 2.73 -8.08 -13.48
CA LYS A 169 2.88 -6.67 -13.87
C LYS A 169 4.32 -6.19 -13.69
N LEU A 170 5.01 -6.59 -12.63
CA LEU A 170 6.42 -6.24 -12.43
C LEU A 170 7.33 -6.88 -13.50
N GLU A 171 7.02 -8.10 -13.94
CA GLU A 171 7.68 -8.78 -15.05
C GLU A 171 7.43 -8.04 -16.38
N GLU A 172 6.17 -7.72 -16.69
CA GLU A 172 5.77 -6.95 -17.89
C GLU A 172 6.52 -5.61 -17.99
N LEU A 173 6.68 -4.93 -16.85
CA LEU A 173 7.38 -3.65 -16.77
C LEU A 173 8.92 -3.78 -16.69
N GLY A 174 9.44 -4.99 -16.62
CA GLY A 174 10.88 -5.28 -16.60
C GLY A 174 11.58 -4.96 -15.28
N TYR A 175 10.86 -4.98 -14.16
CA TYR A 175 11.44 -4.80 -12.84
C TYR A 175 11.97 -6.09 -12.23
N ILE A 176 11.40 -7.23 -12.60
CA ILE A 176 11.85 -8.57 -12.20
C ILE A 176 11.93 -9.47 -13.45
N SER A 177 12.72 -10.53 -13.36
CA SER A 177 12.78 -11.58 -14.39
C SER A 177 11.85 -12.73 -14.03
N ASN A 178 11.40 -13.44 -15.05
CA ASN A 178 10.66 -14.70 -14.88
C ASN A 178 11.54 -15.75 -14.21
#